data_02407a3642c11539ba3eb8441bf94325
#
_entry.id   02407a3642c11539ba3eb8441bf94325
#
_cell.length_a   1.000
_cell.length_b   1.000
_cell.length_c   1.000
_cell.angle_alpha   90.00
_cell.angle_beta   90.00
_cell.angle_gamma   90.00
#
_symmetry.space_group_name_H-M   'P 1'
#
loop_
_entity.id
_entity.type
_entity.pdbx_description
1 polymer ?
#
loop_
_entity_poly.entity_id
_entity_poly.type
_entity_poly.pdbx_seq_one_letter_code
_entity_poly.pdbx_strand_id
1 'polypeptide(L)'
;MTASFFDPAALRTRLREQPSLDVPFLVVLLALLSYGLIMLFSAGYAVALYRRGDAYTYIRPQLLFAALGVAAMYAASLVDYHVWHKLAWPVMGLSLILLVVVLFMPEYNGCKRWLVLPGVGTLQPSEIAKFAVVLVFSHIISLNHDRMRSFA
;
A
#
# COMPACT_ATOMS: atom_id res chain seq x y z
N MET A 1 38.20 10.22 -9.67
CA MET A 1 37.12 11.18 -9.96
C MET A 1 36.05 11.03 -8.90
N THR A 2 36.22 11.71 -7.76
CA THR A 2 35.33 11.73 -6.61
C THR A 2 34.42 12.94 -6.77
N ALA A 3 33.27 12.73 -7.42
CA ALA A 3 32.22 13.75 -7.43
C ALA A 3 31.67 13.88 -6.00
N SER A 4 31.80 15.06 -5.44
CA SER A 4 31.41 15.39 -4.08
C SER A 4 29.93 15.11 -3.86
N PHE A 5 29.65 14.21 -2.91
CA PHE A 5 28.31 13.80 -2.51
C PHE A 5 27.49 14.96 -1.86
N PHE A 6 28.10 16.12 -1.72
CA PHE A 6 27.56 17.34 -1.11
C PHE A 6 27.73 18.56 -2.03
N ASP A 7 27.22 18.49 -3.27
CA ASP A 7 27.06 19.70 -4.07
C ASP A 7 25.70 20.34 -3.74
N PRO A 8 25.68 21.52 -3.09
CA PRO A 8 24.44 22.21 -2.74
C PRO A 8 23.64 22.67 -3.97
N ALA A 9 24.29 22.82 -5.13
CA ALA A 9 23.61 23.15 -6.39
C ALA A 9 22.87 21.92 -6.93
N ALA A 10 23.46 20.73 -6.89
CA ALA A 10 22.84 19.49 -7.27
C ALA A 10 21.68 19.09 -6.32
N LEU A 11 21.80 19.41 -5.04
CA LEU A 11 20.69 19.24 -4.07
C LEU A 11 19.53 20.19 -4.38
N ARG A 12 19.79 21.44 -4.72
CA ARG A 12 18.74 22.41 -5.12
C ARG A 12 18.03 22.02 -6.40
N THR A 13 18.74 21.47 -7.39
CA THR A 13 18.15 20.96 -8.64
C THR A 13 17.29 19.73 -8.37
N ARG A 14 17.75 18.79 -7.54
CA ARG A 14 16.98 17.62 -7.12
C ARG A 14 15.74 17.97 -6.29
N LEU A 15 15.82 18.99 -5.44
CA LEU A 15 14.67 19.50 -4.68
C LEU A 15 13.65 20.26 -5.58
N ARG A 16 14.10 20.78 -6.73
CA ARG A 16 13.24 21.47 -7.70
C ARG A 16 12.57 20.50 -8.69
N GLU A 17 13.14 19.31 -8.86
CA GLU A 17 12.59 18.20 -9.64
C GLU A 17 11.75 17.25 -8.77
N GLN A 18 11.32 17.67 -7.58
CA GLN A 18 10.32 16.90 -6.85
C GLN A 18 9.09 16.75 -7.74
N PRO A 19 8.66 15.52 -8.04
CA PRO A 19 7.46 15.30 -8.82
C PRO A 19 6.34 16.05 -8.11
N SER A 20 5.73 17.01 -8.81
CA SER A 20 4.55 17.71 -8.31
C SER A 20 3.54 16.64 -7.94
N LEU A 21 3.12 16.62 -6.67
CA LEU A 21 2.03 15.75 -6.22
C LEU A 21 0.89 15.89 -7.23
N ASP A 22 0.47 14.76 -7.79
CA ASP A 22 -0.70 14.72 -8.67
C ASP A 22 -1.94 15.02 -7.82
N VAL A 23 -2.28 16.32 -7.73
CA VAL A 23 -3.37 16.81 -6.91
C VAL A 23 -4.71 16.19 -7.30
N PRO A 24 -5.07 16.06 -8.60
CA PRO A 24 -6.26 15.33 -9.02
C PRO A 24 -6.33 13.90 -8.50
N PHE A 25 -5.23 13.16 -8.62
CA PHE A 25 -5.15 11.79 -8.11
C PHE A 25 -5.33 11.74 -6.58
N LEU A 26 -4.66 12.62 -5.85
CA LEU A 26 -4.78 12.69 -4.39
C LEU A 26 -6.21 13.01 -3.95
N VAL A 27 -6.89 13.96 -4.62
CA VAL A 27 -8.27 14.33 -4.32
C VAL A 27 -9.21 13.13 -4.52
N VAL A 28 -9.08 12.41 -5.63
CA VAL A 28 -9.89 11.21 -5.91
C VAL A 28 -9.65 10.13 -4.86
N LEU A 29 -8.39 9.90 -4.50
CA LEU A 29 -8.01 8.90 -3.49
C LEU A 29 -8.61 9.25 -2.12
N LEU A 30 -8.49 10.49 -1.68
CA LEU A 30 -9.08 10.94 -0.40
C LEU A 30 -10.60 10.92 -0.42
N ALA A 31 -11.24 11.26 -1.54
CA ALA A 31 -12.68 11.16 -1.69
C ALA A 31 -13.16 9.70 -1.59
N LEU A 32 -12.48 8.75 -2.25
CA LEU A 32 -12.78 7.33 -2.16
C LEU A 32 -12.55 6.78 -0.75
N LEU A 33 -11.46 7.19 -0.08
CA LEU A 33 -11.18 6.80 1.30
C LEU A 33 -12.29 7.29 2.24
N SER A 34 -12.68 8.56 2.12
CA SER A 34 -13.74 9.16 2.94
C SER A 34 -15.08 8.46 2.71
N TYR A 35 -15.42 8.21 1.45
CA TYR A 35 -16.63 7.46 1.08
C TYR A 35 -16.62 6.06 1.67
N GLY A 36 -15.48 5.33 1.58
CA GLY A 36 -15.32 4.00 2.15
C GLY A 36 -15.50 3.97 3.66
N LEU A 37 -14.97 4.97 4.38
CA LEU A 37 -15.14 5.10 5.83
C LEU A 37 -16.61 5.37 6.22
N ILE A 38 -17.30 6.23 5.47
CA ILE A 38 -18.74 6.51 5.70
C ILE A 38 -19.56 5.24 5.48
N MET A 39 -19.31 4.51 4.39
CA MET A 39 -20.01 3.27 4.09
C MET A 39 -19.73 2.18 5.13
N LEU A 40 -18.48 2.06 5.59
CA LEU A 40 -18.11 1.12 6.65
C LEU A 40 -18.86 1.44 7.96
N PHE A 41 -18.92 2.72 8.33
CA PHE A 41 -19.66 3.14 9.53
C PHE A 41 -21.15 2.83 9.39
N SER A 42 -21.75 3.18 8.25
CA SER A 42 -23.17 2.94 7.99
C SER A 42 -23.52 1.45 8.05
N ALA A 43 -22.73 0.60 7.39
CA ALA A 43 -22.96 -0.84 7.35
C ALA A 43 -22.66 -1.53 8.70
N GLY A 44 -21.65 -1.03 9.44
CA GLY A 44 -21.21 -1.62 10.70
C GLY A 44 -21.99 -1.15 11.93
N TYR A 45 -22.68 -0.01 11.85
CA TYR A 45 -23.33 0.63 12.99
C TYR A 45 -24.29 -0.28 13.77
N ALA A 46 -25.27 -0.85 13.07
CA ALA A 46 -26.29 -1.69 13.70
C ALA A 46 -25.70 -2.97 14.32
N VAL A 47 -24.75 -3.61 13.63
CA VAL A 47 -24.07 -4.83 14.10
C VAL A 47 -23.17 -4.54 15.30
N ALA A 48 -22.46 -3.41 15.28
CA ALA A 48 -21.61 -2.98 16.38
C ALA A 48 -22.42 -2.70 17.65
N LEU A 49 -23.51 -1.95 17.50
CA LEU A 49 -24.41 -1.60 18.59
C LEU A 49 -25.06 -2.85 19.20
N TYR A 50 -25.57 -3.76 18.35
CA TYR A 50 -26.24 -4.98 18.82
C TYR A 50 -25.28 -5.98 19.49
N ARG A 51 -24.08 -6.18 18.93
CA ARG A 51 -23.14 -7.21 19.43
C ARG A 51 -22.24 -6.72 20.57
N ARG A 52 -21.87 -5.45 20.60
CA ARG A 52 -20.87 -4.90 21.53
C ARG A 52 -21.35 -3.72 22.37
N GLY A 53 -22.56 -3.23 22.13
CA GLY A 53 -23.09 -2.05 22.84
C GLY A 53 -22.43 -0.74 22.50
N ASP A 54 -21.44 -0.72 21.60
CA ASP A 54 -20.73 0.47 21.17
C ASP A 54 -20.71 0.54 19.63
N ALA A 55 -21.40 1.53 19.08
CA ALA A 55 -21.53 1.77 17.64
C ALA A 55 -20.18 2.07 16.95
N TYR A 56 -19.20 2.57 17.70
CA TYR A 56 -17.90 3.01 17.18
C TYR A 56 -16.83 1.91 17.18
N THR A 57 -17.14 0.71 17.62
CA THR A 57 -16.18 -0.39 17.79
C THR A 57 -15.40 -0.72 16.50
N TYR A 58 -16.05 -0.65 15.34
CA TYR A 58 -15.42 -0.97 14.05
C TYR A 58 -14.77 0.25 13.41
N ILE A 59 -15.32 1.45 13.58
CA ILE A 59 -14.81 2.64 12.90
C ILE A 59 -13.54 3.20 13.55
N ARG A 60 -13.41 3.12 14.88
CA ARG A 60 -12.20 3.63 15.58
C ARG A 60 -10.90 3.03 15.05
N PRO A 61 -10.73 1.68 15.00
CA PRO A 61 -9.49 1.10 14.46
C PRO A 61 -9.32 1.42 12.97
N GLN A 62 -10.41 1.50 12.21
CA GLN A 62 -10.34 1.81 10.79
C GLN A 62 -9.86 3.24 10.52
N LEU A 63 -10.31 4.23 11.31
CA LEU A 63 -9.80 5.60 11.23
C LEU A 63 -8.32 5.67 11.53
N LEU A 64 -7.85 4.94 12.54
CA LEU A 64 -6.43 4.87 12.87
C LEU A 64 -5.62 4.27 11.73
N PHE A 65 -6.06 3.14 11.16
CA PHE A 65 -5.39 2.53 10.02
C PHE A 65 -5.47 3.38 8.75
N ALA A 66 -6.56 4.10 8.53
CA ALA A 66 -6.67 5.06 7.43
C ALA A 66 -5.65 6.21 7.58
N ALA A 67 -5.54 6.78 8.77
CA ALA A 67 -4.55 7.83 9.05
C ALA A 67 -3.10 7.32 8.88
N LEU A 68 -2.81 6.11 9.41
CA LEU A 68 -1.51 5.45 9.21
C LEU A 68 -1.24 5.15 7.73
N GLY A 69 -2.25 4.73 6.97
CA GLY A 69 -2.14 4.47 5.54
C GLY A 69 -1.81 5.73 4.75
N VAL A 70 -2.47 6.86 5.03
CA VAL A 70 -2.16 8.16 4.42
C VAL A 70 -0.75 8.62 4.78
N ALA A 71 -0.35 8.47 6.05
CA ALA A 71 1.01 8.79 6.49
C ALA A 71 2.06 7.91 5.80
N ALA A 72 1.81 6.60 5.67
CA ALA A 72 2.67 5.67 4.96
C ALA A 72 2.77 5.99 3.47
N MET A 73 1.65 6.35 2.83
CA MET A 73 1.63 6.80 1.44
C MET A 73 2.51 8.05 1.24
N TYR A 74 2.38 9.03 2.13
CA TYR A 74 3.23 10.22 2.08
C TYR A 74 4.71 9.88 2.31
N ALA A 75 5.03 9.05 3.30
CA ALA A 75 6.39 8.59 3.55
C ALA A 75 6.97 7.82 2.34
N ALA A 76 6.16 6.97 1.70
CA ALA A 76 6.57 6.23 0.51
C ALA A 76 6.83 7.15 -0.69
N SER A 77 6.12 8.27 -0.80
CA SER A 77 6.34 9.26 -1.86
C SER A 77 7.68 10.02 -1.73
N LEU A 78 8.27 10.06 -0.53
CA LEU A 78 9.58 10.66 -0.28
C LEU A 78 10.75 9.72 -0.61
N VAL A 79 10.48 8.43 -0.79
CA VAL A 79 11.49 7.42 -1.10
C VAL A 79 11.80 7.44 -2.58
N ASP A 80 13.09 7.43 -2.93
CA ASP A 80 13.57 7.39 -4.31
C ASP A 80 13.03 6.13 -5.02
N TYR A 81 12.49 6.30 -6.24
CA TYR A 81 11.93 5.22 -7.05
C TYR A 81 12.94 4.11 -7.37
N HIS A 82 14.25 4.39 -7.36
CA HIS A 82 15.29 3.38 -7.55
C HIS A 82 15.28 2.30 -6.45
N VAL A 83 14.87 2.67 -5.23
CA VAL A 83 14.70 1.71 -4.13
C VAL A 83 13.55 0.76 -4.43
N TRP A 84 12.43 1.31 -4.91
CA TRP A 84 11.26 0.52 -5.29
C TRP A 84 11.54 -0.43 -6.46
N HIS A 85 12.34 0.00 -7.44
CA HIS A 85 12.81 -0.85 -8.54
C HIS A 85 13.59 -2.07 -8.04
N LYS A 86 14.53 -1.87 -7.09
CA LYS A 86 15.32 -2.97 -6.51
C LYS A 86 14.46 -3.90 -5.64
N LEU A 87 13.45 -3.34 -4.99
CA LEU A 87 12.58 -4.06 -4.07
C LEU A 87 11.48 -4.87 -4.78
N ALA A 88 11.18 -4.58 -6.05
CA ALA A 88 10.07 -5.19 -6.77
C ALA A 88 10.15 -6.72 -6.80
N TRP A 89 11.29 -7.31 -7.19
CA TRP A 89 11.47 -8.76 -7.26
C TRP A 89 11.49 -9.45 -5.89
N PRO A 90 12.24 -8.95 -4.87
CA PRO A 90 12.20 -9.50 -3.52
C PRO A 90 10.82 -9.50 -2.90
N VAL A 91 10.06 -8.40 -3.04
CA VAL A 91 8.70 -8.30 -2.49
C VAL A 91 7.75 -9.26 -3.18
N MET A 92 7.87 -9.44 -4.50
CA MET A 92 7.09 -10.43 -5.24
C MET A 92 7.42 -11.85 -4.76
N GLY A 93 8.70 -12.21 -4.63
CA GLY A 93 9.11 -13.51 -4.10
C GLY A 93 8.56 -13.77 -2.71
N LEU A 94 8.69 -12.79 -1.81
CA LEU A 94 8.15 -12.87 -0.46
C LEU A 94 6.62 -13.06 -0.46
N SER A 95 5.90 -12.31 -1.30
CA SER A 95 4.45 -12.41 -1.37
C SER A 95 3.98 -13.78 -1.86
N LEU A 96 4.68 -14.37 -2.83
CA LEU A 96 4.39 -15.73 -3.31
C LEU A 96 4.63 -16.77 -2.22
N ILE A 97 5.73 -16.67 -1.47
CA ILE A 97 6.01 -17.56 -0.35
C ILE A 97 4.89 -17.45 0.71
N LEU A 98 4.49 -16.24 1.07
CA LEU A 98 3.41 -16.01 2.04
C LEU A 98 2.06 -16.56 1.56
N LEU A 99 1.76 -16.45 0.25
CA LEU A 99 0.56 -17.03 -0.34
C LEU A 99 0.57 -18.56 -0.27
N VAL A 100 1.72 -19.18 -0.47
CA VAL A 100 1.86 -20.64 -0.33
C VAL A 100 1.74 -21.06 1.15
N VAL A 101 2.39 -20.34 2.05
CA VAL A 101 2.36 -20.63 3.48
C VAL A 101 0.93 -20.57 4.04
N VAL A 102 0.13 -19.59 3.61
CA VAL A 102 -1.24 -19.45 4.12
C VAL A 102 -2.15 -20.65 3.78
N LEU A 103 -1.85 -21.39 2.72
CA LEU A 103 -2.62 -22.59 2.34
C LEU A 103 -2.47 -23.72 3.37
N PHE A 104 -1.36 -23.75 4.10
CA PHE A 104 -1.09 -24.76 5.15
C PHE A 104 -1.55 -24.30 6.53
N MET A 105 -2.06 -23.07 6.66
CA MET A 105 -2.56 -22.55 7.93
C MET A 105 -3.98 -23.04 8.24
N PRO A 106 -4.35 -23.11 9.54
CA PRO A 106 -5.71 -23.46 9.95
C PRO A 106 -6.72 -22.45 9.42
N GLU A 107 -7.93 -22.92 9.20
CA GLU A 107 -9.02 -22.08 8.72
C GLU A 107 -9.42 -21.04 9.77
N TYR A 108 -9.48 -19.79 9.36
CA TYR A 108 -10.01 -18.68 10.16
C TYR A 108 -11.27 -18.13 9.48
N ASN A 109 -12.40 -18.15 10.19
CA ASN A 109 -13.72 -17.80 9.65
C ASN A 109 -14.11 -18.59 8.38
N GLY A 110 -13.79 -19.89 8.31
CA GLY A 110 -14.13 -20.76 7.19
C GLY A 110 -13.27 -20.56 5.93
N CYS A 111 -12.16 -19.84 6.02
CA CYS A 111 -11.27 -19.58 4.90
C CYS A 111 -9.80 -19.61 5.29
N LYS A 112 -8.95 -20.22 4.44
CA LYS A 112 -7.48 -20.27 4.59
C LYS A 112 -6.82 -19.08 3.88
N ARG A 113 -7.02 -17.87 4.38
CA ARG A 113 -6.47 -16.65 3.77
C ARG A 113 -5.87 -15.67 4.76
N TRP A 114 -5.92 -16.00 6.04
CA TRP A 114 -5.43 -15.15 7.10
C TRP A 114 -4.27 -15.82 7.83
N LEU A 115 -3.18 -15.08 7.98
CA LEU A 115 -2.09 -15.41 8.90
C LEU A 115 -2.42 -14.78 10.25
N VAL A 116 -2.70 -15.63 11.25
CA VAL A 116 -2.91 -15.17 12.62
C VAL A 116 -1.54 -15.01 13.29
N LEU A 117 -1.15 -13.75 13.54
CA LEU A 117 0.09 -13.44 14.25
C LEU A 117 -0.26 -13.19 15.73
N PRO A 118 0.26 -14.00 16.65
CA PRO A 118 0.02 -13.79 18.07
C PRO A 118 0.56 -12.41 18.50
N GLY A 119 -0.30 -11.57 19.08
CA GLY A 119 0.03 -10.25 19.60
C GLY A 119 -0.07 -9.09 18.58
N VAL A 120 -0.13 -9.34 17.28
CA VAL A 120 -0.17 -8.29 16.24
C VAL A 120 -1.52 -8.24 15.52
N GLY A 121 -2.24 -9.39 15.46
CA GLY A 121 -3.52 -9.48 14.77
C GLY A 121 -3.49 -10.45 13.59
N THR A 122 -4.35 -10.21 12.59
CA THR A 122 -4.45 -11.04 11.39
C THR A 122 -3.87 -10.30 10.19
N LEU A 123 -2.96 -10.94 9.47
CA LEU A 123 -2.39 -10.44 8.22
C LEU A 123 -2.94 -11.25 7.06
N GLN A 124 -3.35 -10.57 5.99
CA GLN A 124 -3.78 -11.23 4.77
C GLN A 124 -2.67 -11.13 3.71
N PRO A 125 -2.02 -12.25 3.33
CA PRO A 125 -0.91 -12.21 2.36
C PRO A 125 -1.27 -11.63 0.99
N SER A 126 -2.53 -11.74 0.58
CA SER A 126 -3.00 -11.17 -0.68
C SER A 126 -2.92 -9.64 -0.73
N GLU A 127 -2.92 -8.94 0.41
CA GLU A 127 -2.73 -7.48 0.43
C GLU A 127 -1.29 -7.13 0.05
N ILE A 128 -0.31 -7.90 0.57
CA ILE A 128 1.10 -7.76 0.19
C ILE A 128 1.28 -8.11 -1.30
N ALA A 129 0.60 -9.16 -1.77
CA ALA A 129 0.68 -9.57 -3.16
C ALA A 129 0.15 -8.50 -4.14
N LYS A 130 -0.95 -7.82 -3.82
CA LYS A 130 -1.45 -6.70 -4.62
C LYS A 130 -0.39 -5.60 -4.77
N PHE A 131 0.24 -5.23 -3.65
CA PHE A 131 1.31 -4.23 -3.67
C PHE A 131 2.53 -4.72 -4.49
N ALA A 132 2.93 -5.98 -4.32
CA ALA A 132 4.02 -6.58 -5.08
C ALA A 132 3.76 -6.58 -6.60
N VAL A 133 2.54 -6.91 -7.01
CA VAL A 133 2.12 -6.89 -8.42
C VAL A 133 2.24 -5.48 -9.00
N VAL A 134 1.75 -4.44 -8.29
CA VAL A 134 1.87 -3.05 -8.74
C VAL A 134 3.34 -2.66 -8.92
N LEU A 135 4.21 -3.01 -7.98
CA LEU A 135 5.65 -2.72 -8.06
C LEU A 135 6.31 -3.40 -9.26
N VAL A 136 6.06 -4.70 -9.45
CA VAL A 136 6.68 -5.47 -10.54
C VAL A 136 6.18 -5.00 -11.90
N PHE A 137 4.88 -4.76 -12.07
CA PHE A 137 4.36 -4.23 -13.33
C PHE A 137 4.91 -2.84 -13.64
N SER A 138 4.99 -1.95 -12.65
CA SER A 138 5.62 -0.64 -12.82
C SER A 138 7.08 -0.76 -13.25
N HIS A 139 7.83 -1.70 -12.65
CA HIS A 139 9.22 -1.98 -13.02
C HIS A 139 9.33 -2.50 -14.46
N ILE A 140 8.51 -3.48 -14.85
CA ILE A 140 8.52 -4.06 -16.20
C ILE A 140 8.15 -3.01 -17.26
N ILE A 141 7.12 -2.19 -17.00
CA ILE A 141 6.69 -1.12 -17.90
C ILE A 141 7.81 -0.09 -18.09
N SER A 142 8.48 0.30 -17.00
CA SER A 142 9.60 1.22 -17.05
C SER A 142 10.76 0.71 -17.91
N LEU A 143 11.08 -0.59 -17.83
CA LEU A 143 12.13 -1.21 -18.64
C LEU A 143 11.77 -1.37 -20.13
N ASN A 144 10.50 -1.50 -20.45
CA ASN A 144 10.01 -1.78 -21.81
C ASN A 144 9.25 -0.59 -22.43
N HIS A 145 9.50 0.63 -21.96
CA HIS A 145 8.78 1.85 -22.38
C HIS A 145 8.70 2.00 -23.90
N ASP A 146 9.80 1.77 -24.63
CA ASP A 146 9.86 1.93 -26.08
C ASP A 146 9.05 0.88 -26.86
N ARG A 147 8.94 -0.33 -26.29
CA ARG A 147 8.14 -1.41 -26.90
C ARG A 147 6.65 -1.26 -26.67
N MET A 148 6.25 -0.59 -25.57
CA MET A 148 4.83 -0.36 -25.26
C MET A 148 4.16 0.73 -26.07
N ARG A 149 4.94 1.56 -26.78
CA ARG A 149 4.41 2.55 -27.74
C ARG A 149 3.95 1.90 -29.06
N SER A 150 4.30 0.64 -29.32
CA SER A 150 3.97 -0.08 -30.55
C SER A 150 2.87 -1.13 -30.29
N PHE A 151 1.71 -0.68 -29.78
CA PHE A 151 0.46 -1.39 -29.95
C PHE A 151 -0.26 -0.84 -31.19
N ALA A 152 0.25 -1.19 -32.37
CA ALA A 152 -0.41 -1.06 -33.65
C ALA A 152 -0.14 -2.33 -34.45
#